data_454ec3debea73f064a80960444de940c
#
_entry.id   454ec3debea73f064a80960444de940c
#
_cell.length_a   1.000
_cell.length_b   1.000
_cell.length_c   1.000
_cell.angle_alpha   90.00
_cell.angle_beta   90.00
_cell.angle_gamma   90.00
#
_symmetry.space_group_name_H-M   'P 1'
#
loop_
_entity.id
_entity.type
_entity.pdbx_description
1 polymer ?
#
loop_
_entity_poly.entity_id
_entity_poly.type
_entity_poly.pdbx_seq_one_letter_code
_entity_poly.pdbx_strand_id
1 'polypeptide(L)'
;MKYFLNEEFLKDSGARNAGNKARNDVEEIVKREGYQPLLLTVEDWYQMGTLKAQQHKAKALAQAFSQLKSGDQLLIQFPMLHHSFFTTRLVRKIQRRGVKVYFIIHDLEALRYANLDTVPLKHKIRVHLQESSLLKIADGVIAHNPIMKSVLVEKGIPEHKLVSLEIFDYLIPNYQEKDGLSKDQPIIVAGNLAQEKAGYLYQLPARPAYNLYGVGFDESRALANETYFGSFLPDELPAALEGGFGLVWDGDSAETCSGVFGEYLRYNNSHKASLYLASGFPLVVWKQSALSHFVLEKGCGIAVESLHDLKETIDNLSDADYQDLVDNAKRVGQEIRDGHYLKTALKHLS
;
A
#
# COMPACT_ATOMS: atom_id res chain seq x y z
N MET A 1 -24.82 0.34 -13.45
CA MET A 1 -24.32 -0.66 -12.50
C MET A 1 -22.90 -0.27 -12.05
N LYS A 2 -22.39 -0.88 -10.96
CA LYS A 2 -21.02 -0.65 -10.48
C LYS A 2 -20.15 -1.85 -10.78
N TYR A 3 -19.00 -1.65 -11.39
CA TYR A 3 -18.03 -2.69 -11.73
C TYR A 3 -16.66 -2.35 -11.17
N PHE A 4 -15.84 -3.37 -10.87
CA PHE A 4 -14.41 -3.22 -10.69
C PHE A 4 -13.66 -4.07 -11.71
N LEU A 5 -12.53 -3.58 -12.22
CA LEU A 5 -11.71 -4.36 -13.13
C LEU A 5 -10.96 -5.43 -12.34
N ASN A 6 -11.32 -6.70 -12.59
CA ASN A 6 -10.65 -7.85 -11.99
C ASN A 6 -9.62 -8.37 -12.98
N GLU A 7 -8.34 -8.15 -12.65
CA GLU A 7 -7.21 -8.56 -13.48
C GLU A 7 -6.67 -9.90 -12.97
N GLU A 8 -7.10 -11.01 -13.61
CA GLU A 8 -6.65 -12.35 -13.22
C GLU A 8 -5.16 -12.55 -13.50
N PHE A 9 -4.42 -12.94 -12.47
CA PHE A 9 -3.12 -13.56 -12.65
C PHE A 9 -3.31 -15.04 -13.00
N LEU A 10 -2.90 -15.42 -14.21
CA LEU A 10 -2.73 -16.83 -14.55
C LEU A 10 -1.55 -17.41 -13.75
N LYS A 11 -1.88 -18.15 -12.73
CA LYS A 11 -1.10 -18.81 -11.69
C LYS A 11 -0.95 -18.03 -10.40
N ASP A 12 -1.68 -18.51 -9.48
CA ASP A 12 -1.37 -18.48 -8.05
C ASP A 12 0.02 -19.12 -7.85
N SER A 13 1.06 -18.31 -8.00
CA SER A 13 2.40 -18.73 -7.63
C SER A 13 2.46 -18.66 -6.13
N GLY A 14 1.89 -19.50 -5.32
CA GLY A 14 1.96 -19.62 -3.86
C GLY A 14 2.97 -18.71 -3.14
N ALA A 15 3.10 -17.50 -3.64
CA ALA A 15 4.11 -16.55 -3.22
C ALA A 15 3.75 -16.05 -1.83
N ARG A 16 4.58 -16.40 -0.85
CA ARG A 16 4.56 -15.90 0.52
C ARG A 16 4.94 -14.41 0.55
N ASN A 17 4.31 -13.60 -0.31
CA ASN A 17 4.49 -12.16 -0.32
C ASN A 17 3.13 -11.46 -0.30
N ALA A 18 3.08 -10.32 0.37
CA ALA A 18 1.87 -9.51 0.52
C ALA A 18 1.51 -8.70 -0.75
N GLY A 19 2.18 -8.93 -1.89
CA GLY A 19 2.04 -8.11 -3.09
C GLY A 19 0.61 -8.02 -3.62
N ASN A 20 -0.16 -9.10 -3.47
CA ASN A 20 -1.56 -9.13 -3.93
C ASN A 20 -2.57 -8.85 -2.81
N LYS A 21 -2.18 -8.86 -1.52
CA LYS A 21 -3.12 -8.73 -0.39
C LYS A 21 -3.94 -7.45 -0.49
N ALA A 22 -3.30 -6.29 -0.68
CA ALA A 22 -4.00 -5.02 -0.79
C ALA A 22 -5.05 -5.00 -1.91
N ARG A 23 -4.72 -5.61 -3.06
CA ARG A 23 -5.66 -5.69 -4.20
C ARG A 23 -6.82 -6.62 -3.92
N ASN A 24 -6.54 -7.78 -3.33
CA ASN A 24 -7.57 -8.77 -2.97
C ASN A 24 -8.53 -8.19 -1.93
N ASP A 25 -8.02 -7.48 -0.93
CA ASP A 25 -8.87 -6.82 0.07
C ASP A 25 -9.74 -5.73 -0.54
N VAL A 26 -9.21 -4.90 -1.45
CA VAL A 26 -10.01 -3.94 -2.22
C VAL A 26 -11.13 -4.65 -2.98
N GLU A 27 -10.84 -5.74 -3.69
CA GLU A 27 -11.85 -6.49 -4.45
C GLU A 27 -12.93 -7.06 -3.56
N GLU A 28 -12.55 -7.61 -2.41
CA GLU A 28 -13.51 -8.18 -1.45
C GLU A 28 -14.42 -7.08 -0.85
N ILE A 29 -13.85 -5.92 -0.49
CA ILE A 29 -14.61 -4.79 0.04
C ILE A 29 -15.59 -4.25 -1.02
N VAL A 30 -15.13 -4.03 -2.25
CA VAL A 30 -16.03 -3.48 -3.30
C VAL A 30 -17.11 -4.47 -3.70
N LYS A 31 -16.86 -5.79 -3.65
CA LYS A 31 -17.91 -6.81 -3.81
C LYS A 31 -19.01 -6.66 -2.76
N ARG A 32 -18.64 -6.48 -1.49
CA ARG A 32 -19.59 -6.20 -0.39
C ARG A 32 -20.36 -4.90 -0.60
N GLU A 33 -19.80 -3.92 -1.29
CA GLU A 33 -20.45 -2.65 -1.68
C GLU A 33 -21.23 -2.74 -3.00
N GLY A 34 -21.46 -3.95 -3.52
CA GLY A 34 -22.33 -4.22 -4.68
C GLY A 34 -21.66 -4.04 -6.05
N TYR A 35 -20.34 -3.90 -6.09
CA TYR A 35 -19.60 -3.91 -7.35
C TYR A 35 -19.52 -5.34 -7.92
N GLN A 36 -19.69 -5.45 -9.25
CA GLN A 36 -19.53 -6.72 -9.96
C GLN A 36 -18.14 -6.80 -10.60
N PRO A 37 -17.51 -7.98 -10.64
CA PRO A 37 -16.22 -8.13 -11.32
C PRO A 37 -16.39 -7.99 -12.82
N LEU A 38 -15.55 -7.15 -13.44
CA LEU A 38 -15.35 -7.10 -14.88
C LEU A 38 -14.04 -7.84 -15.17
N LEU A 39 -14.15 -9.09 -15.60
CA LEU A 39 -12.98 -9.97 -15.78
C LEU A 39 -12.11 -9.50 -16.93
N LEU A 40 -10.81 -9.40 -16.69
CA LEU A 40 -9.76 -9.16 -17.65
C LEU A 40 -8.74 -10.29 -17.58
N THR A 41 -8.81 -11.23 -18.50
CA THR A 41 -7.85 -12.32 -18.64
C THR A 41 -6.93 -12.04 -19.83
N VAL A 42 -5.63 -12.09 -19.61
CA VAL A 42 -4.61 -11.88 -20.65
C VAL A 42 -3.60 -13.03 -20.59
N GLU A 43 -3.76 -13.97 -21.51
CA GLU A 43 -2.93 -15.18 -21.59
C GLU A 43 -1.63 -14.93 -22.38
N ASP A 44 -0.54 -15.64 -22.01
CA ASP A 44 0.70 -15.81 -22.78
C ASP A 44 1.36 -14.55 -23.38
N TRP A 45 1.00 -13.36 -22.89
CA TRP A 45 1.54 -12.10 -23.39
C TRP A 45 3.07 -11.99 -23.23
N TYR A 46 3.65 -12.66 -22.21
CA TYR A 46 5.08 -12.67 -21.91
C TYR A 46 5.92 -13.46 -22.93
N GLN A 47 5.27 -14.32 -23.71
CA GLN A 47 5.92 -15.06 -24.81
C GLN A 47 5.91 -14.28 -26.13
N MET A 48 5.25 -13.11 -26.17
CA MET A 48 5.07 -12.28 -27.35
C MET A 48 6.12 -11.18 -27.42
N GLY A 49 6.50 -10.75 -28.62
CA GLY A 49 7.25 -9.51 -28.80
C GLY A 49 6.44 -8.29 -28.34
N THR A 50 7.13 -7.23 -27.89
CA THR A 50 6.54 -6.07 -27.19
C THR A 50 5.29 -5.52 -27.88
N LEU A 51 5.33 -5.25 -29.19
CA LEU A 51 4.17 -4.66 -29.89
C LEU A 51 2.98 -5.60 -29.95
N LYS A 52 3.20 -6.88 -30.20
CA LYS A 52 2.14 -7.90 -30.22
C LYS A 52 1.52 -8.05 -28.82
N ALA A 53 2.33 -8.08 -27.77
CA ALA A 53 1.86 -8.12 -26.39
C ALA A 53 0.97 -6.90 -26.05
N GLN A 54 1.36 -5.68 -26.46
CA GLN A 54 0.57 -4.47 -26.25
C GLN A 54 -0.78 -4.50 -26.99
N GLN A 55 -0.80 -5.00 -28.23
CA GLN A 55 -2.02 -5.18 -29.01
C GLN A 55 -2.92 -6.27 -28.40
N HIS A 56 -2.34 -7.36 -27.92
CA HIS A 56 -3.08 -8.45 -27.26
C HIS A 56 -3.76 -7.97 -25.98
N LYS A 57 -3.02 -7.30 -25.09
CA LYS A 57 -3.59 -6.64 -23.89
C LYS A 57 -4.71 -5.65 -24.23
N ALA A 58 -4.50 -4.82 -25.24
CA ALA A 58 -5.50 -3.85 -25.69
C ALA A 58 -6.78 -4.53 -26.20
N LYS A 59 -6.67 -5.64 -26.93
CA LYS A 59 -7.81 -6.41 -27.44
C LYS A 59 -8.62 -7.01 -26.27
N ALA A 60 -7.94 -7.65 -25.32
CA ALA A 60 -8.58 -8.20 -24.11
C ALA A 60 -9.33 -7.12 -23.30
N LEU A 61 -8.66 -5.98 -23.07
CA LEU A 61 -9.25 -4.84 -22.37
C LEU A 61 -10.47 -4.25 -23.14
N ALA A 62 -10.39 -4.14 -24.46
CA ALA A 62 -11.51 -3.67 -25.28
C ALA A 62 -12.68 -4.64 -25.23
N GLN A 63 -12.43 -5.95 -25.18
CA GLN A 63 -13.46 -6.98 -25.02
C GLN A 63 -14.14 -6.87 -23.65
N ALA A 64 -13.37 -6.77 -22.54
CA ALA A 64 -13.93 -6.54 -21.22
C ALA A 64 -14.80 -5.27 -21.22
N PHE A 65 -14.29 -4.14 -21.71
CA PHE A 65 -15.01 -2.86 -21.76
C PHE A 65 -16.24 -2.85 -22.67
N SER A 66 -16.38 -3.81 -23.59
CA SER A 66 -17.55 -3.90 -24.45
C SER A 66 -18.84 -4.21 -23.68
N GLN A 67 -18.74 -4.83 -22.51
CA GLN A 67 -19.86 -5.22 -21.64
C GLN A 67 -20.48 -4.01 -20.93
N LEU A 68 -19.74 -2.91 -20.77
CA LEU A 68 -20.18 -1.71 -20.07
C LEU A 68 -21.18 -0.90 -20.87
N LYS A 69 -22.19 -0.34 -20.18
CA LYS A 69 -23.28 0.47 -20.74
C LYS A 69 -23.19 1.91 -20.21
N SER A 70 -23.93 2.82 -20.87
CA SER A 70 -24.08 4.20 -20.39
C SER A 70 -24.69 4.21 -18.97
N GLY A 71 -24.11 5.03 -18.10
CA GLY A 71 -24.47 5.13 -16.67
C GLY A 71 -23.76 4.12 -15.76
N ASP A 72 -22.99 3.17 -16.31
CA ASP A 72 -22.18 2.28 -15.50
C ASP A 72 -20.97 3.01 -14.88
N GLN A 73 -20.49 2.51 -13.74
CA GLN A 73 -19.29 2.95 -13.06
C GLN A 73 -18.24 1.83 -13.06
N LEU A 74 -17.01 2.16 -13.35
CA LEU A 74 -15.89 1.22 -13.35
C LEU A 74 -14.79 1.70 -12.41
N LEU A 75 -14.46 0.92 -11.38
CA LEU A 75 -13.30 1.12 -10.53
C LEU A 75 -12.13 0.29 -11.06
N ILE A 76 -10.97 0.91 -11.19
CA ILE A 76 -9.73 0.28 -11.64
C ILE A 76 -8.65 0.47 -10.57
N GLN A 77 -7.96 -0.59 -10.21
CA GLN A 77 -6.81 -0.56 -9.32
C GLN A 77 -5.56 -0.12 -10.09
N PHE A 78 -4.89 0.93 -9.62
CA PHE A 78 -3.75 1.54 -10.32
C PHE A 78 -2.43 1.29 -9.54
N PRO A 79 -1.31 0.91 -10.22
CA PRO A 79 -1.18 0.68 -11.65
C PRO A 79 -1.92 -0.58 -12.10
N MET A 80 -2.39 -0.58 -13.34
CA MET A 80 -2.99 -1.76 -13.96
C MET A 80 -1.91 -2.80 -14.23
N LEU A 81 -2.19 -4.07 -13.91
CA LEU A 81 -1.27 -5.19 -14.14
C LEU A 81 -1.10 -5.48 -15.63
N HIS A 82 -2.20 -5.33 -16.39
CA HIS A 82 -2.22 -5.55 -17.83
C HIS A 82 -2.31 -4.24 -18.62
N HIS A 83 -1.62 -3.19 -18.16
CA HIS A 83 -1.55 -1.93 -18.87
C HIS A 83 -1.03 -2.09 -20.31
N SER A 84 -1.63 -1.33 -21.24
CA SER A 84 -1.24 -1.24 -22.66
C SER A 84 -1.08 0.23 -23.07
N PHE A 85 -0.25 0.51 -24.04
CA PHE A 85 -0.14 1.86 -24.65
C PHE A 85 -1.48 2.42 -25.16
N PHE A 86 -2.45 1.55 -25.41
CA PHE A 86 -3.79 1.94 -25.88
C PHE A 86 -4.80 2.13 -24.75
N THR A 87 -4.44 1.85 -23.48
CA THR A 87 -5.37 1.89 -22.34
C THR A 87 -6.07 3.25 -22.21
N THR A 88 -5.33 4.36 -22.26
CA THR A 88 -5.92 5.71 -22.18
C THR A 88 -6.97 5.95 -23.26
N ARG A 89 -6.72 5.50 -24.50
CA ARG A 89 -7.69 5.61 -25.60
C ARG A 89 -8.93 4.76 -25.35
N LEU A 90 -8.77 3.56 -24.81
CA LEU A 90 -9.89 2.66 -24.53
C LEU A 90 -10.75 3.20 -23.37
N VAL A 91 -10.14 3.73 -22.32
CA VAL A 91 -10.84 4.41 -21.22
C VAL A 91 -11.65 5.60 -21.77
N ARG A 92 -11.05 6.49 -22.55
CA ARG A 92 -11.79 7.60 -23.20
C ARG A 92 -12.95 7.13 -24.09
N LYS A 93 -12.81 5.96 -24.73
CA LYS A 93 -13.87 5.40 -25.57
C LYS A 93 -15.09 5.01 -24.76
N ILE A 94 -14.92 4.37 -23.59
CA ILE A 94 -16.04 4.01 -22.71
C ILE A 94 -16.64 5.24 -22.02
N GLN A 95 -15.83 6.22 -21.63
CA GLN A 95 -16.31 7.49 -21.07
C GLN A 95 -17.22 8.25 -22.05
N ARG A 96 -16.89 8.27 -23.37
CA ARG A 96 -17.74 8.85 -24.42
C ARG A 96 -19.08 8.11 -24.58
N ARG A 97 -19.16 6.87 -24.09
CA ARG A 97 -20.40 6.08 -24.04
C ARG A 97 -21.20 6.33 -22.76
N GLY A 98 -20.73 7.22 -21.88
CA GLY A 98 -21.39 7.57 -20.62
C GLY A 98 -21.00 6.68 -19.45
N VAL A 99 -19.89 5.92 -19.52
CA VAL A 99 -19.33 5.16 -18.38
C VAL A 99 -18.45 6.09 -17.55
N LYS A 100 -18.61 6.08 -16.23
CA LYS A 100 -17.71 6.76 -15.28
C LYS A 100 -16.55 5.85 -14.90
N VAL A 101 -15.31 6.37 -14.91
CA VAL A 101 -14.12 5.59 -14.61
C VAL A 101 -13.37 6.20 -13.44
N TYR A 102 -13.20 5.40 -12.40
CA TYR A 102 -12.51 5.75 -11.16
C TYR A 102 -11.25 4.91 -10.98
N PHE A 103 -10.23 5.49 -10.36
CA PHE A 103 -9.01 4.78 -10.01
C PHE A 103 -8.78 4.80 -8.50
N ILE A 104 -8.32 3.67 -7.96
CA ILE A 104 -7.70 3.59 -6.64
C ILE A 104 -6.21 3.36 -6.81
N ILE A 105 -5.39 4.24 -6.26
CA ILE A 105 -3.93 4.16 -6.37
C ILE A 105 -3.41 3.18 -5.32
N HIS A 106 -2.61 2.19 -5.74
CA HIS A 106 -1.78 1.36 -4.86
C HIS A 106 -0.33 1.82 -4.88
N ASP A 107 0.13 2.37 -6.02
CA ASP A 107 1.50 2.78 -6.20
C ASP A 107 1.63 3.82 -7.32
N LEU A 108 2.61 4.73 -7.18
CA LEU A 108 2.97 5.72 -8.18
C LEU A 108 4.48 5.72 -8.40
N GLU A 109 4.93 5.04 -9.46
CA GLU A 109 6.34 4.99 -9.82
C GLU A 109 6.93 6.38 -10.09
N ALA A 110 6.13 7.29 -10.65
CA ALA A 110 6.54 8.67 -10.88
C ALA A 110 6.92 9.42 -9.59
N LEU A 111 6.29 9.10 -8.46
CA LEU A 111 6.66 9.65 -7.15
C LEU A 111 7.82 8.88 -6.52
N ARG A 112 7.85 7.57 -6.67
CA ARG A 112 8.92 6.72 -6.15
C ARG A 112 10.29 7.11 -6.73
N TYR A 113 10.34 7.49 -8.01
CA TYR A 113 11.57 7.86 -8.71
C TYR A 113 11.82 9.38 -8.81
N ALA A 114 10.93 10.21 -8.26
CA ALA A 114 11.01 11.67 -8.45
C ALA A 114 12.35 12.27 -8.03
N ASN A 115 12.84 11.88 -6.84
CA ASN A 115 14.03 12.46 -6.20
C ASN A 115 15.32 11.65 -6.42
N LEU A 116 15.33 10.69 -7.37
CA LEU A 116 16.47 9.81 -7.57
C LEU A 116 17.26 10.18 -8.81
N ASP A 117 18.48 10.64 -8.62
CA ASP A 117 19.39 10.98 -9.73
C ASP A 117 19.89 9.74 -10.50
N THR A 118 19.82 8.56 -9.88
CA THR A 118 20.23 7.29 -10.47
C THR A 118 19.28 6.77 -11.55
N VAL A 119 18.04 7.27 -11.60
CA VAL A 119 17.05 6.84 -12.59
C VAL A 119 17.15 7.70 -13.85
N PRO A 120 17.36 7.09 -15.05
CA PRO A 120 17.48 7.85 -16.30
C PRO A 120 16.28 8.76 -16.57
N LEU A 121 16.53 10.00 -16.96
CA LEU A 121 15.48 10.99 -17.24
C LEU A 121 14.41 10.49 -18.23
N LYS A 122 14.82 9.73 -19.26
CA LYS A 122 13.89 9.12 -20.21
C LYS A 122 12.90 8.16 -19.53
N HIS A 123 13.35 7.42 -18.52
CA HIS A 123 12.47 6.53 -17.77
C HIS A 123 11.50 7.33 -16.92
N LYS A 124 11.96 8.34 -16.17
CA LYS A 124 11.10 9.24 -15.38
C LYS A 124 10.00 9.90 -16.24
N ILE A 125 10.38 10.42 -17.41
CA ILE A 125 9.43 11.05 -18.36
C ILE A 125 8.41 10.02 -18.85
N ARG A 126 8.83 8.82 -19.23
CA ARG A 126 7.94 7.75 -19.71
C ARG A 126 6.92 7.37 -18.64
N VAL A 127 7.37 7.09 -17.42
CA VAL A 127 6.52 6.70 -16.29
C VAL A 127 5.54 7.84 -15.98
N HIS A 128 6.04 9.06 -15.87
CA HIS A 128 5.19 10.23 -15.62
C HIS A 128 4.10 10.42 -16.66
N LEU A 129 4.42 10.28 -17.95
CA LEU A 129 3.44 10.43 -19.02
C LEU A 129 2.40 9.30 -19.01
N GLN A 130 2.81 8.06 -18.74
CA GLN A 130 1.91 6.91 -18.69
C GLN A 130 0.93 7.02 -17.52
N GLU A 131 1.42 7.30 -16.31
CA GLU A 131 0.59 7.45 -15.11
C GLU A 131 -0.32 8.68 -15.22
N SER A 132 0.25 9.85 -15.54
CA SER A 132 -0.51 11.09 -15.63
C SER A 132 -1.59 11.05 -16.70
N SER A 133 -1.37 10.33 -17.81
CA SER A 133 -2.35 10.27 -18.91
C SER A 133 -3.65 9.56 -18.52
N LEU A 134 -3.57 8.56 -17.67
CA LEU A 134 -4.73 7.82 -17.15
C LEU A 134 -5.41 8.57 -16.01
N LEU A 135 -4.64 9.02 -15.03
CA LEU A 135 -5.19 9.70 -13.84
C LEU A 135 -5.87 11.03 -14.21
N LYS A 136 -5.34 11.78 -15.18
CA LYS A 136 -5.95 13.05 -15.64
C LYS A 136 -7.30 12.87 -16.31
N ILE A 137 -7.54 11.75 -16.99
CA ILE A 137 -8.82 11.50 -17.66
C ILE A 137 -9.86 10.83 -16.74
N ALA A 138 -9.46 10.41 -15.54
CA ALA A 138 -10.36 9.80 -14.56
C ALA A 138 -11.55 10.72 -14.23
N ASP A 139 -12.70 10.12 -13.94
CA ASP A 139 -13.84 10.82 -13.35
C ASP A 139 -13.62 11.05 -11.84
N GLY A 140 -12.84 10.21 -11.18
CA GLY A 140 -12.33 10.39 -9.83
C GLY A 140 -11.18 9.45 -9.50
N VAL A 141 -10.37 9.84 -8.50
CA VAL A 141 -9.17 9.10 -8.07
C VAL A 141 -9.11 9.06 -6.56
N ILE A 142 -8.94 7.87 -6.00
CA ILE A 142 -8.63 7.66 -4.58
C ILE A 142 -7.10 7.64 -4.43
N ALA A 143 -6.57 8.67 -3.76
CA ALA A 143 -5.16 8.80 -3.40
C ALA A 143 -4.92 8.24 -1.98
N HIS A 144 -3.68 7.92 -1.62
CA HIS A 144 -3.37 7.33 -0.32
C HIS A 144 -3.74 8.24 0.86
N ASN A 145 -3.43 9.53 0.76
CA ASN A 145 -3.49 10.49 1.85
C ASN A 145 -3.56 11.93 1.31
N PRO A 146 -3.78 12.94 2.17
CA PRO A 146 -3.82 14.34 1.76
C PRO A 146 -2.54 14.85 1.09
N ILE A 147 -1.35 14.34 1.47
CA ILE A 147 -0.07 14.74 0.86
C ILE A 147 -0.01 14.26 -0.59
N MET A 148 -0.30 12.98 -0.85
CA MET A 148 -0.36 12.47 -2.22
C MET A 148 -1.44 13.22 -3.04
N LYS A 149 -2.59 13.51 -2.45
CA LYS A 149 -3.64 14.31 -3.08
C LYS A 149 -3.10 15.68 -3.52
N SER A 150 -2.39 16.40 -2.65
CA SER A 150 -1.79 17.72 -2.97
C SER A 150 -0.80 17.62 -4.13
N VAL A 151 0.07 16.61 -4.12
CA VAL A 151 1.02 16.37 -5.22
C VAL A 151 0.29 16.09 -6.55
N LEU A 152 -0.82 15.35 -6.52
CA LEU A 152 -1.61 15.08 -7.72
C LEU A 152 -2.31 16.35 -8.25
N VAL A 153 -2.74 17.26 -7.37
CA VAL A 153 -3.25 18.58 -7.75
C VAL A 153 -2.16 19.40 -8.46
N GLU A 154 -0.95 19.47 -7.91
CA GLU A 154 0.19 20.13 -8.52
C GLU A 154 0.54 19.54 -9.90
N LYS A 155 0.31 18.24 -10.10
CA LYS A 155 0.48 17.56 -11.39
C LYS A 155 -0.69 17.78 -12.35
N GLY A 156 -1.69 18.60 -11.98
CA GLY A 156 -2.79 19.05 -12.83
C GLY A 156 -4.00 18.12 -12.83
N ILE A 157 -4.21 17.32 -11.78
CA ILE A 157 -5.49 16.62 -11.58
C ILE A 157 -6.39 17.56 -10.76
N PRO A 158 -7.63 17.84 -11.21
CA PRO A 158 -8.54 18.74 -10.49
C PRO A 158 -8.85 18.20 -9.08
N GLU A 159 -8.79 19.07 -8.07
CA GLU A 159 -8.95 18.69 -6.66
C GLU A 159 -10.28 17.99 -6.38
N HIS A 160 -11.37 18.45 -7.01
CA HIS A 160 -12.71 17.88 -6.85
C HIS A 160 -12.84 16.43 -7.34
N LYS A 161 -11.85 15.91 -8.06
CA LYS A 161 -11.78 14.52 -8.49
C LYS A 161 -10.98 13.63 -7.55
N LEU A 162 -10.34 14.22 -6.55
CA LEU A 162 -9.42 13.53 -5.67
C LEU A 162 -10.04 13.30 -4.29
N VAL A 163 -10.05 12.04 -3.87
CA VAL A 163 -10.47 11.61 -2.54
C VAL A 163 -9.27 10.99 -1.83
N SER A 164 -9.12 11.25 -0.53
CA SER A 164 -8.12 10.59 0.31
C SER A 164 -8.66 9.27 0.84
N LEU A 165 -7.83 8.21 0.80
CA LEU A 165 -8.11 6.92 1.42
C LEU A 165 -7.83 6.95 2.93
N GLU A 166 -6.90 7.79 3.37
CA GLU A 166 -6.34 7.90 4.73
C GLU A 166 -5.41 6.73 5.09
N ILE A 167 -5.88 5.50 5.04
CA ILE A 167 -5.09 4.29 5.22
C ILE A 167 -5.73 3.14 4.42
N PHE A 168 -4.94 2.16 4.00
CA PHE A 168 -5.49 0.95 3.37
C PHE A 168 -6.22 0.09 4.38
N ASP A 169 -7.33 -0.49 3.97
CA ASP A 169 -7.97 -1.56 4.71
C ASP A 169 -7.13 -2.86 4.61
N TYR A 170 -7.24 -3.72 5.61
CA TYR A 170 -6.57 -5.00 5.70
C TYR A 170 -7.51 -6.02 6.36
N LEU A 171 -8.10 -6.89 5.55
CA LEU A 171 -9.04 -7.89 6.04
C LEU A 171 -8.29 -9.04 6.71
N ILE A 172 -8.66 -9.39 7.91
CA ILE A 172 -8.13 -10.54 8.64
C ILE A 172 -9.26 -11.53 8.88
N PRO A 173 -9.25 -12.69 8.19
CA PRO A 173 -10.19 -13.77 8.51
C PRO A 173 -9.95 -14.27 9.93
N ASN A 174 -11.05 -14.43 10.69
CA ASN A 174 -11.01 -15.00 12.05
C ASN A 174 -10.03 -14.27 12.99
N TYR A 175 -10.04 -12.93 12.95
CA TYR A 175 -9.21 -12.11 13.83
C TYR A 175 -9.36 -12.51 15.31
N GLN A 176 -8.25 -12.63 15.98
CA GLN A 176 -8.17 -12.82 17.42
C GLN A 176 -7.43 -11.65 18.04
N GLU A 177 -8.03 -11.07 19.07
CA GLU A 177 -7.43 -9.95 19.78
C GLU A 177 -6.13 -10.38 20.48
N LYS A 178 -5.15 -9.50 20.47
CA LYS A 178 -3.89 -9.68 21.18
C LYS A 178 -4.01 -9.08 22.58
N ASP A 179 -3.70 -9.87 23.59
CA ASP A 179 -3.68 -9.46 24.99
C ASP A 179 -2.24 -9.33 25.51
N GLY A 180 -2.09 -8.59 26.62
CA GLY A 180 -0.80 -8.49 27.32
C GLY A 180 0.29 -7.76 26.55
N LEU A 181 -0.08 -6.82 25.65
CA LEU A 181 0.88 -5.98 24.96
C LEU A 181 1.63 -5.08 25.95
N SER A 182 2.94 -4.94 25.75
CA SER A 182 3.80 -4.08 26.56
C SER A 182 4.77 -3.31 25.66
N LYS A 183 5.09 -2.08 26.05
CA LYS A 183 6.08 -1.24 25.36
C LYS A 183 7.49 -1.84 25.39
N ASP A 184 7.78 -2.74 26.33
CA ASP A 184 9.09 -3.38 26.50
C ASP A 184 9.25 -4.64 25.63
N GLN A 185 8.20 -5.08 24.93
CA GLN A 185 8.27 -6.17 23.97
C GLN A 185 9.04 -5.75 22.70
N PRO A 186 9.57 -6.73 21.93
CA PRO A 186 10.30 -6.46 20.70
C PRO A 186 9.48 -5.62 19.68
N ILE A 187 10.17 -4.87 18.85
CA ILE A 187 9.59 -4.16 17.72
C ILE A 187 9.35 -5.15 16.57
N ILE A 188 8.18 -5.13 15.98
CA ILE A 188 7.79 -5.99 14.86
C ILE A 188 8.24 -5.35 13.56
N VAL A 189 8.98 -6.09 12.74
CA VAL A 189 9.32 -5.72 11.36
C VAL A 189 8.81 -6.79 10.42
N ALA A 190 7.84 -6.47 9.56
CA ALA A 190 7.27 -7.44 8.63
C ALA A 190 7.32 -6.97 7.18
N GLY A 191 7.50 -7.92 6.24
CA GLY A 191 7.42 -7.69 4.80
C GLY A 191 8.64 -8.14 4.01
N ASN A 192 9.04 -7.35 2.99
CA ASN A 192 10.26 -7.60 2.24
C ASN A 192 11.47 -7.05 3.04
N LEU A 193 12.32 -7.96 3.51
CA LEU A 193 13.50 -7.70 4.34
C LEU A 193 14.80 -7.68 3.51
N ALA A 194 14.69 -7.73 2.17
CA ALA A 194 15.84 -7.64 1.29
C ALA A 194 16.58 -6.30 1.47
N GLN A 195 17.90 -6.35 1.35
CA GLN A 195 18.79 -5.22 1.64
C GLN A 195 18.41 -3.94 0.90
N GLU A 196 17.92 -4.01 -0.32
CA GLU A 196 17.53 -2.85 -1.13
C GLU A 196 16.35 -2.09 -0.52
N LYS A 197 15.55 -2.75 0.31
CA LYS A 197 14.36 -2.18 0.95
C LYS A 197 14.50 -2.02 2.45
N ALA A 198 15.20 -2.92 3.10
CA ALA A 198 15.33 -2.98 4.55
C ALA A 198 16.81 -3.05 4.99
N GLY A 199 17.72 -2.36 4.28
CA GLY A 199 19.15 -2.32 4.61
C GLY A 199 19.43 -1.73 6.00
N TYR A 200 18.51 -0.93 6.53
CA TYR A 200 18.57 -0.40 7.90
C TYR A 200 18.62 -1.49 8.97
N LEU A 201 18.10 -2.70 8.70
CA LEU A 201 18.14 -3.83 9.65
C LEU A 201 19.56 -4.15 10.09
N TYR A 202 20.51 -4.06 9.22
CA TYR A 202 21.93 -4.33 9.51
C TYR A 202 22.67 -3.17 10.21
N GLN A 203 21.94 -2.12 10.60
CA GLN A 203 22.44 -0.91 11.26
C GLN A 203 21.58 -0.52 12.47
N LEU A 204 20.70 -1.41 12.91
CA LEU A 204 19.81 -1.15 14.05
C LEU A 204 20.63 -0.89 15.33
N PRO A 205 20.19 0.04 16.19
CA PRO A 205 20.79 0.20 17.52
C PRO A 205 20.62 -1.08 18.35
N ALA A 206 21.54 -1.29 19.31
CA ALA A 206 21.54 -2.52 20.14
C ALA A 206 20.27 -2.71 20.97
N ARG A 207 19.44 -1.72 21.10
CA ARG A 207 18.12 -1.73 21.73
C ARG A 207 17.17 -0.80 20.99
N PRO A 208 15.84 -1.12 20.95
CA PRO A 208 15.16 -2.30 21.52
C PRO A 208 15.50 -3.60 20.78
N ALA A 209 14.86 -4.71 21.17
CA ALA A 209 14.88 -5.97 20.42
C ALA A 209 13.91 -5.91 19.23
N TYR A 210 14.15 -6.72 18.19
CA TYR A 210 13.34 -6.75 16.97
C TYR A 210 12.92 -8.17 16.58
N ASN A 211 11.66 -8.33 16.24
CA ASN A 211 11.10 -9.57 15.69
C ASN A 211 10.86 -9.38 14.17
N LEU A 212 11.56 -10.17 13.35
CA LEU A 212 11.59 -10.02 11.90
C LEU A 212 10.75 -11.09 11.21
N TYR A 213 9.83 -10.68 10.34
CA TYR A 213 8.89 -11.54 9.60
C TYR A 213 8.92 -11.21 8.12
N GLY A 214 9.32 -12.13 7.27
CA GLY A 214 9.28 -11.90 5.83
C GLY A 214 10.35 -12.61 5.03
N VAL A 215 10.54 -12.18 3.80
CA VAL A 215 11.51 -12.78 2.85
C VAL A 215 12.69 -11.84 2.62
N GLY A 216 13.85 -12.42 2.30
CA GLY A 216 15.04 -11.68 1.86
C GLY A 216 15.96 -11.21 2.97
N PHE A 217 15.74 -11.62 4.23
CA PHE A 217 16.67 -11.36 5.32
C PHE A 217 17.91 -12.25 5.20
N ASP A 218 19.10 -11.67 5.39
CA ASP A 218 20.37 -12.38 5.44
C ASP A 218 20.73 -12.69 6.89
N GLU A 219 20.38 -13.88 7.34
CA GLU A 219 20.61 -14.35 8.71
C GLU A 219 22.09 -14.37 9.11
N SER A 220 23.02 -14.47 8.13
CA SER A 220 24.46 -14.42 8.42
C SER A 220 24.93 -13.06 8.94
N ARG A 221 24.12 -12.02 8.75
CA ARG A 221 24.36 -10.64 9.18
C ARG A 221 23.45 -10.20 10.33
N ALA A 222 22.65 -11.13 10.89
CA ALA A 222 21.73 -10.80 11.97
C ALA A 222 22.45 -10.19 13.17
N LEU A 223 21.84 -9.14 13.73
CA LEU A 223 22.32 -8.51 14.96
C LEU A 223 21.84 -9.31 16.19
N ALA A 224 22.54 -9.16 17.31
CA ALA A 224 22.26 -9.94 18.54
C ALA A 224 20.86 -9.65 19.14
N ASN A 225 20.24 -8.54 18.78
CA ASN A 225 18.92 -8.12 19.24
C ASN A 225 17.80 -8.37 18.21
N GLU A 226 18.08 -9.15 17.17
CA GLU A 226 17.11 -9.55 16.14
C GLU A 226 16.74 -11.02 16.29
N THR A 227 15.46 -11.32 16.14
CA THR A 227 14.94 -12.68 16.05
C THR A 227 14.17 -12.83 14.73
N TYR A 228 14.60 -13.73 13.86
CA TYR A 228 13.96 -13.97 12.58
C TYR A 228 13.01 -15.17 12.63
N PHE A 229 11.76 -14.95 12.27
CA PHE A 229 10.68 -15.93 12.29
C PHE A 229 10.33 -16.52 10.91
N GLY A 230 11.04 -16.07 9.86
CA GLY A 230 10.74 -16.51 8.49
C GLY A 230 9.54 -15.80 7.90
N SER A 231 8.96 -16.39 6.84
CA SER A 231 7.86 -15.81 6.09
C SER A 231 6.56 -16.60 6.26
N PHE A 232 5.45 -15.88 6.33
CA PHE A 232 4.10 -16.39 6.51
C PHE A 232 3.21 -16.02 5.34
N LEU A 233 2.11 -16.74 5.14
CA LEU A 233 1.06 -16.29 4.23
C LEU A 233 0.41 -15.02 4.78
N PRO A 234 -0.10 -14.12 3.92
CA PRO A 234 -0.68 -12.84 4.35
C PRO A 234 -1.81 -12.98 5.40
N ASP A 235 -2.62 -14.03 5.31
CA ASP A 235 -3.73 -14.26 6.25
C ASP A 235 -3.28 -14.97 7.55
N GLU A 236 -2.10 -15.59 7.57
CA GLU A 236 -1.50 -16.25 8.75
C GLU A 236 -0.63 -15.28 9.55
N LEU A 237 0.03 -14.35 8.86
CA LEU A 237 0.97 -13.41 9.46
C LEU A 237 0.40 -12.63 10.66
N PRO A 238 -0.83 -12.08 10.61
CA PRO A 238 -1.40 -11.36 11.75
C PRO A 238 -1.42 -12.16 13.06
N ALA A 239 -1.71 -13.45 12.97
CA ALA A 239 -1.72 -14.34 14.15
C ALA A 239 -0.30 -14.61 14.69
N ALA A 240 0.69 -14.69 13.80
CA ALA A 240 2.08 -14.99 14.14
C ALA A 240 2.86 -13.78 14.70
N LEU A 241 2.39 -12.55 14.49
CA LEU A 241 3.09 -11.36 14.96
C LEU A 241 3.14 -11.29 16.49
N GLU A 242 4.32 -11.05 17.04
CA GLU A 242 4.57 -10.88 18.48
C GLU A 242 5.47 -9.66 18.71
N GLY A 243 5.06 -8.75 19.62
CA GLY A 243 5.82 -7.55 19.96
C GLY A 243 4.98 -6.43 20.54
N GLY A 244 5.61 -5.28 20.79
CA GLY A 244 4.94 -4.11 21.38
C GLY A 244 4.51 -3.07 20.35
N PHE A 245 5.26 -2.91 19.26
CA PHE A 245 5.00 -1.94 18.19
C PHE A 245 5.29 -2.54 16.83
N GLY A 246 4.57 -2.08 15.80
CA GLY A 246 4.88 -2.36 14.40
C GLY A 246 5.68 -1.23 13.74
N LEU A 247 6.87 -1.52 13.20
CA LEU A 247 7.75 -0.55 12.56
C LEU A 247 7.42 -0.35 11.09
N VAL A 248 7.16 0.89 10.71
CA VAL A 248 7.02 1.33 9.31
C VAL A 248 8.24 2.16 8.94
N TRP A 249 9.23 1.48 8.38
CA TRP A 249 10.51 2.04 7.95
C TRP A 249 10.95 1.36 6.67
N ASP A 250 11.56 2.09 5.76
CA ASP A 250 12.17 1.56 4.53
C ASP A 250 13.47 2.31 4.21
N GLY A 251 14.38 1.65 3.53
CA GLY A 251 15.66 2.21 3.12
C GLY A 251 16.87 1.50 3.70
N ASP A 252 18.02 2.10 3.53
CA ASP A 252 19.32 1.52 3.88
C ASP A 252 19.96 2.11 5.15
N SER A 253 19.26 3.03 5.84
CA SER A 253 19.79 3.73 7.01
C SER A 253 18.83 3.68 8.21
N ALA A 254 19.39 3.53 9.42
CA ALA A 254 18.67 3.68 10.68
C ALA A 254 18.49 5.15 11.10
N GLU A 255 19.28 6.08 10.53
CA GLU A 255 19.18 7.52 10.81
C GLU A 255 17.93 8.16 10.21
N THR A 256 17.56 7.75 9.00
CA THR A 256 16.42 8.29 8.27
C THR A 256 15.94 7.30 7.21
N CYS A 257 14.68 7.37 6.82
CA CYS A 257 14.22 6.63 5.66
C CYS A 257 14.85 7.23 4.38
N SER A 258 15.57 6.40 3.63
CA SER A 258 16.40 6.83 2.51
C SER A 258 16.24 5.93 1.28
N GLY A 259 16.82 6.34 0.15
CA GLY A 259 16.76 5.61 -1.09
C GLY A 259 15.36 5.58 -1.72
N VAL A 260 15.18 4.70 -2.71
CA VAL A 260 13.94 4.60 -3.51
C VAL A 260 12.71 4.37 -2.65
N PHE A 261 12.82 3.45 -1.70
CA PHE A 261 11.68 3.01 -0.89
C PHE A 261 11.45 3.94 0.31
N GLY A 262 12.53 4.42 0.95
CA GLY A 262 12.43 5.29 2.11
C GLY A 262 11.89 6.68 1.76
N GLU A 263 12.41 7.33 0.72
CA GLU A 263 11.91 8.63 0.26
C GLU A 263 10.45 8.56 -0.22
N TYR A 264 10.01 7.41 -0.71
CA TYR A 264 8.62 7.24 -1.13
C TYR A 264 7.62 7.29 0.04
N LEU A 265 8.06 6.98 1.28
CA LEU A 265 7.20 7.10 2.47
C LEU A 265 6.74 8.54 2.74
N ARG A 266 7.39 9.56 2.16
CA ARG A 266 6.90 10.95 2.21
C ARG A 266 5.56 11.15 1.51
N TYR A 267 5.14 10.20 0.67
CA TYR A 267 3.96 10.34 -0.19
C TYR A 267 2.95 9.21 0.00
N ASN A 268 3.41 8.00 0.30
CA ASN A 268 2.54 6.83 0.34
C ASN A 268 2.18 6.40 1.75
N ASN A 269 1.13 5.57 1.85
CA ASN A 269 0.82 4.81 3.05
C ASN A 269 1.30 3.39 2.85
N SER A 270 2.28 2.98 3.65
CA SER A 270 2.79 1.62 3.59
C SER A 270 1.74 0.62 4.09
N HIS A 271 1.50 -0.44 3.33
CA HIS A 271 0.56 -1.51 3.70
C HIS A 271 0.97 -2.27 4.99
N LYS A 272 2.25 -2.14 5.43
CA LYS A 272 2.72 -2.61 6.74
C LYS A 272 1.95 -1.96 7.89
N ALA A 273 1.65 -0.66 7.77
CA ALA A 273 0.86 0.04 8.79
C ALA A 273 -0.53 -0.56 8.96
N SER A 274 -1.19 -0.85 7.85
CA SER A 274 -2.51 -1.51 7.86
C SER A 274 -2.45 -2.89 8.50
N LEU A 275 -1.42 -3.69 8.19
CA LEU A 275 -1.18 -5.00 8.80
C LEU A 275 -1.06 -4.89 10.33
N TYR A 276 -0.19 -4.00 10.83
CA TYR A 276 0.06 -3.89 12.26
C TYR A 276 -1.16 -3.37 13.02
N LEU A 277 -1.79 -2.30 12.53
CA LEU A 277 -3.02 -1.77 13.17
C LEU A 277 -4.15 -2.80 13.11
N ALA A 278 -4.37 -3.44 11.96
CA ALA A 278 -5.38 -4.51 11.85
C ALA A 278 -5.11 -5.67 12.81
N SER A 279 -3.84 -5.89 13.17
CA SER A 279 -3.43 -6.91 14.16
C SER A 279 -3.46 -6.39 15.60
N GLY A 280 -3.79 -5.11 15.83
CA GLY A 280 -3.94 -4.50 17.16
C GLY A 280 -2.66 -3.88 17.72
N PHE A 281 -1.59 -3.74 16.93
CA PHE A 281 -0.32 -3.16 17.38
C PHE A 281 -0.25 -1.66 17.08
N PRO A 282 0.15 -0.81 18.04
CA PRO A 282 0.50 0.58 17.77
C PRO A 282 1.74 0.67 16.88
N LEU A 283 1.88 1.80 16.17
CA LEU A 283 2.92 1.99 15.16
C LEU A 283 4.13 2.77 15.69
N VAL A 284 5.29 2.45 15.14
CA VAL A 284 6.43 3.37 15.03
C VAL A 284 6.56 3.77 13.58
N VAL A 285 6.53 5.07 13.28
CA VAL A 285 6.65 5.60 11.92
C VAL A 285 7.77 6.64 11.84
N TRP A 286 8.33 6.79 10.63
CA TRP A 286 9.24 7.89 10.37
C TRP A 286 8.46 9.21 10.40
N LYS A 287 8.96 10.19 11.15
CA LYS A 287 8.28 11.47 11.41
C LYS A 287 8.00 12.26 10.12
N GLN A 288 8.87 12.14 9.12
CA GLN A 288 8.70 12.82 7.83
C GLN A 288 7.86 12.01 6.82
N SER A 289 7.32 10.85 7.22
CA SER A 289 6.41 10.08 6.36
C SER A 289 5.03 10.73 6.28
N ALA A 290 4.36 10.55 5.15
CA ALA A 290 2.96 10.99 5.00
C ALA A 290 2.03 10.36 6.03
N LEU A 291 2.34 9.13 6.44
CA LEU A 291 1.57 8.38 7.42
C LEU A 291 1.66 8.95 8.84
N SER A 292 2.72 9.70 9.17
CA SER A 292 2.93 10.24 10.52
C SER A 292 1.77 11.13 10.99
N HIS A 293 1.16 11.91 10.09
CA HIS A 293 -0.01 12.73 10.40
C HIS A 293 -1.19 11.89 10.86
N PHE A 294 -1.51 10.83 10.11
CA PHE A 294 -2.59 9.91 10.47
C PHE A 294 -2.34 9.24 11.83
N VAL A 295 -1.12 8.73 12.04
CA VAL A 295 -0.75 8.01 13.27
C VAL A 295 -0.87 8.90 14.50
N LEU A 296 -0.37 10.14 14.41
CA LEU A 296 -0.41 11.09 15.52
C LEU A 296 -1.83 11.62 15.76
N GLU A 297 -2.59 11.93 14.71
CA GLU A 297 -3.99 12.36 14.82
C GLU A 297 -4.88 11.31 15.46
N LYS A 298 -4.72 10.04 15.06
CA LYS A 298 -5.49 8.92 15.63
C LYS A 298 -4.96 8.46 16.98
N GLY A 299 -3.78 8.93 17.42
CA GLY A 299 -3.14 8.50 18.65
C GLY A 299 -2.81 7.00 18.67
N CYS A 300 -2.52 6.39 17.50
CA CYS A 300 -2.32 4.95 17.37
C CYS A 300 -0.85 4.56 17.17
N GLY A 301 0.09 5.41 17.60
CA GLY A 301 1.52 5.14 17.51
C GLY A 301 2.35 6.38 17.79
N ILE A 302 3.65 6.23 17.57
CA ILE A 302 4.68 7.28 17.76
C ILE A 302 5.43 7.55 16.45
N ALA A 303 6.01 8.74 16.35
CA ALA A 303 6.83 9.15 15.21
C ALA A 303 8.24 9.52 15.68
N VAL A 304 9.26 8.96 15.01
CA VAL A 304 10.69 9.20 15.31
C VAL A 304 11.41 9.75 14.10
N GLU A 305 12.43 10.60 14.32
CA GLU A 305 13.31 11.08 13.23
C GLU A 305 14.30 9.97 12.83
N SER A 306 14.87 9.29 13.83
CA SER A 306 15.87 8.25 13.70
C SER A 306 15.50 7.03 14.54
N LEU A 307 15.89 5.83 14.11
CA LEU A 307 15.74 4.62 14.92
C LEU A 307 16.69 4.63 16.15
N HIS A 308 17.70 5.48 16.15
CA HIS A 308 18.55 5.70 17.33
C HIS A 308 17.80 6.40 18.47
N ASP A 309 16.76 7.19 18.15
CA ASP A 309 15.90 7.87 19.15
C ASP A 309 14.83 6.96 19.71
N LEU A 310 14.59 5.79 19.08
CA LEU A 310 13.42 4.94 19.36
C LEU A 310 13.39 4.46 20.80
N LYS A 311 14.53 3.98 21.32
CA LYS A 311 14.57 3.44 22.70
C LYS A 311 14.26 4.53 23.74
N GLU A 312 14.82 5.70 23.61
CA GLU A 312 14.54 6.85 24.50
C GLU A 312 13.06 7.27 24.39
N THR A 313 12.52 7.33 23.16
CA THR A 313 11.12 7.68 22.94
C THR A 313 10.19 6.70 23.62
N ILE A 314 10.46 5.39 23.54
CA ILE A 314 9.66 4.34 24.22
C ILE A 314 9.80 4.42 25.73
N ASP A 315 11.01 4.64 26.25
CA ASP A 315 11.26 4.73 27.69
C ASP A 315 10.54 5.91 28.34
N ASN A 316 10.37 6.98 27.61
CA ASN A 316 9.65 8.19 28.06
C ASN A 316 8.13 8.02 28.06
N LEU A 317 7.57 6.97 27.46
CA LEU A 317 6.15 6.65 27.57
C LEU A 317 5.85 6.07 28.98
N SER A 318 4.83 6.57 29.63
CA SER A 318 4.26 5.83 30.77
C SER A 318 3.50 4.59 30.28
N ASP A 319 3.23 3.65 31.17
CA ASP A 319 2.41 2.47 30.82
C ASP A 319 0.99 2.87 30.45
N ALA A 320 0.47 3.95 31.03
CA ALA A 320 -0.84 4.50 30.68
C ALA A 320 -0.84 5.10 29.26
N ASP A 321 0.18 5.91 28.89
CA ASP A 321 0.30 6.46 27.54
C ASP A 321 0.41 5.32 26.50
N TYR A 322 1.18 4.28 26.79
CA TYR A 322 1.28 3.11 25.91
C TYR A 322 -0.06 2.38 25.77
N GLN A 323 -0.82 2.22 26.86
CA GLN A 323 -2.14 1.59 26.81
C GLN A 323 -3.11 2.40 25.94
N ASP A 324 -3.08 3.74 26.05
CA ASP A 324 -3.88 4.62 25.18
C ASP A 324 -3.54 4.42 23.69
N LEU A 325 -2.24 4.27 23.36
CA LEU A 325 -1.81 3.94 21.98
C LEU A 325 -2.35 2.58 21.52
N VAL A 326 -2.34 1.56 22.37
CA VAL A 326 -2.87 0.22 22.09
C VAL A 326 -4.38 0.26 21.86
N ASP A 327 -5.13 0.94 22.74
CA ASP A 327 -6.59 1.03 22.61
C ASP A 327 -7.00 1.76 21.34
N ASN A 328 -6.30 2.83 20.98
CA ASN A 328 -6.50 3.55 19.73
C ASN A 328 -6.10 2.68 18.52
N ALA A 329 -4.99 1.94 18.59
CA ALA A 329 -4.58 1.02 17.52
C ALA A 329 -5.62 -0.09 17.30
N LYS A 330 -6.18 -0.66 18.37
CA LYS A 330 -7.26 -1.65 18.30
C LYS A 330 -8.52 -1.09 17.67
N ARG A 331 -8.92 0.15 18.03
CA ARG A 331 -10.07 0.86 17.45
C ARG A 331 -9.88 1.10 15.95
N VAL A 332 -8.75 1.70 15.55
CA VAL A 332 -8.41 1.92 14.14
C VAL A 332 -8.28 0.59 13.41
N GLY A 333 -7.69 -0.43 14.04
CA GLY A 333 -7.58 -1.78 13.50
C GLY A 333 -8.94 -2.42 13.20
N GLN A 334 -9.97 -2.18 14.03
CA GLN A 334 -11.32 -2.62 13.75
C GLN A 334 -11.89 -1.94 12.50
N GLU A 335 -11.74 -0.61 12.40
CA GLU A 335 -12.14 0.15 11.21
C GLU A 335 -11.49 -0.41 9.94
N ILE A 336 -10.18 -0.70 10.00
CA ILE A 336 -9.39 -1.29 8.90
C ILE A 336 -9.93 -2.67 8.51
N ARG A 337 -10.18 -3.55 9.47
CA ARG A 337 -10.72 -4.91 9.21
C ARG A 337 -12.13 -4.89 8.63
N ASP A 338 -12.91 -3.86 8.95
CA ASP A 338 -14.28 -3.68 8.46
C ASP A 338 -14.34 -3.06 7.04
N GLY A 339 -13.19 -2.65 6.47
CA GLY A 339 -13.15 -1.98 5.17
C GLY A 339 -13.68 -0.54 5.20
N HIS A 340 -13.58 0.12 6.36
CA HIS A 340 -14.16 1.45 6.61
C HIS A 340 -13.62 2.52 5.68
N TYR A 341 -12.30 2.54 5.47
CA TYR A 341 -11.62 3.60 4.74
C TYR A 341 -11.96 3.59 3.25
N LEU A 342 -11.93 2.42 2.62
CA LEU A 342 -12.33 2.30 1.22
C LEU A 342 -13.82 2.58 1.03
N LYS A 343 -14.68 2.05 1.89
CA LYS A 343 -16.13 2.33 1.84
C LYS A 343 -16.42 3.84 1.94
N THR A 344 -15.71 4.53 2.82
CA THR A 344 -15.83 5.98 2.98
C THR A 344 -15.35 6.72 1.74
N ALA A 345 -14.18 6.36 1.21
CA ALA A 345 -13.65 6.96 -0.01
C ALA A 345 -14.57 6.77 -1.21
N LEU A 346 -15.18 5.57 -1.37
CA LEU A 346 -16.13 5.29 -2.46
C LEU A 346 -17.42 6.14 -2.39
N LYS A 347 -17.89 6.48 -1.18
CA LYS A 347 -19.05 7.38 -1.00
C LYS A 347 -18.76 8.80 -1.47
N HIS A 348 -17.52 9.25 -1.35
CA HIS A 348 -17.09 10.59 -1.78
C HIS A 348 -16.73 10.68 -3.27
N LEU A 349 -16.65 9.56 -3.99
CA LEU A 349 -16.45 9.52 -5.44
C LEU A 349 -17.75 9.66 -6.23
N SER A 350 -18.90 9.42 -5.63
CA SER A 350 -20.22 9.32 -6.30
C SER A 350 -20.97 10.66 -6.36
#